data_017c07aad6e5b4a51bb8bff5b809e268
#
_entry.id   017c07aad6e5b4a51bb8bff5b809e268
#
_cell.length_a   1.000
_cell.length_b   1.000
_cell.length_c   1.000
_cell.angle_alpha   90.00
_cell.angle_beta   90.00
_cell.angle_gamma   90.00
#
_symmetry.space_group_name_H-M   'P 1'
#
loop_
_entity.id
_entity.type
_entity.pdbx_description
1 polymer ?
#
loop_
_entity_poly.entity_id
_entity_poly.type
_entity_poly.pdbx_seq_one_letter_code
_entity_poly.pdbx_strand_id
1 'polypeptide(L)'
;MDHTKRAQALRDVKERHYNCCQAALLPFAEEQGLDHADICRLAAQFGAGMRRGSVCGAATGGLMALGLLGADEETAVEFQRRFRARAGAMDCRDLLEAAQKQGEEKKPHCDRVVALAVALVDELTAGKER
;
A
#
# COMPACT_ATOMS: atom_id res chain seq x y z
N MET A 1 -1.40 -11.50 12.83
CA MET A 1 -2.15 -10.26 12.54
C MET A 1 -2.78 -10.36 11.15
N ASP A 2 -4.01 -9.91 11.02
CA ASP A 2 -4.64 -9.73 9.70
C ASP A 2 -4.23 -8.36 9.16
N HIS A 3 -3.27 -8.34 8.28
CA HIS A 3 -2.69 -7.10 7.75
C HIS A 3 -3.72 -6.28 6.96
N THR A 4 -4.59 -6.94 6.20
CA THR A 4 -5.62 -6.26 5.42
C THR A 4 -6.64 -5.57 6.32
N LYS A 5 -7.07 -6.25 7.37
CA LYS A 5 -7.99 -5.63 8.36
C LYS A 5 -7.33 -4.46 9.06
N ARG A 6 -6.05 -4.59 9.42
CA ARG A 6 -5.33 -3.50 10.09
C ARG A 6 -5.21 -2.28 9.16
N ALA A 7 -4.89 -2.52 7.88
CA ALA A 7 -4.79 -1.45 6.90
C ALA A 7 -6.13 -0.72 6.74
N GLN A 8 -7.24 -1.46 6.65
CA GLN A 8 -8.56 -0.85 6.54
C GLN A 8 -8.93 -0.06 7.80
N ALA A 9 -8.58 -0.58 8.97
CA ALA A 9 -8.81 0.15 10.23
C ALA A 9 -8.08 1.50 10.23
N LEU A 10 -6.85 1.54 9.73
CA LEU A 10 -6.10 2.78 9.60
C LEU A 10 -6.78 3.76 8.64
N ARG A 11 -7.26 3.26 7.50
CA ARG A 11 -7.98 4.09 6.52
C ARG A 11 -9.30 4.63 7.08
N ASP A 12 -9.89 3.94 8.02
CA ASP A 12 -11.19 4.32 8.61
C ASP A 12 -11.07 5.26 9.81
N VAL A 13 -9.86 5.54 10.28
CA VAL A 13 -9.64 6.50 11.37
C VAL A 13 -10.10 7.89 10.91
N LYS A 14 -10.99 8.50 11.68
CA LYS A 14 -11.57 9.80 11.34
C LYS A 14 -10.76 10.99 11.85
N GLU A 15 -10.05 10.82 12.97
CA GLU A 15 -9.32 11.89 13.65
C GLU A 15 -8.04 12.29 12.92
N ARG A 16 -7.52 11.41 12.08
CA ARG A 16 -6.36 11.71 11.24
C ARG A 16 -6.41 10.90 9.95
N HIS A 17 -5.82 11.46 8.91
CA HIS A 17 -5.74 10.80 7.62
C HIS A 17 -4.45 9.99 7.51
N TYR A 18 -4.57 8.67 7.29
CA TYR A 18 -3.46 7.83 6.88
C TYR A 18 -3.49 7.71 5.36
N ASN A 19 -2.43 8.13 4.69
CA ASN A 19 -2.37 8.02 3.23
C ASN A 19 -2.17 6.56 2.80
N CYS A 20 -2.26 6.30 1.49
CA CYS A 20 -2.17 4.94 0.96
C CYS A 20 -0.85 4.26 1.30
N CYS A 21 0.26 5.01 1.28
CA CYS A 21 1.57 4.46 1.60
C CYS A 21 1.67 4.09 3.09
N GLN A 22 1.22 4.99 3.96
CA GLN A 22 1.20 4.73 5.41
C GLN A 22 0.35 3.51 5.72
N ALA A 23 -0.86 3.44 5.16
CA ALA A 23 -1.79 2.35 5.44
C ALA A 23 -1.29 1.00 4.92
N ALA A 24 -0.58 0.98 3.79
CA ALA A 24 -0.03 -0.26 3.25
C ALA A 24 1.20 -0.75 4.03
N LEU A 25 2.00 0.17 4.56
CA LEU A 25 3.25 -0.17 5.25
C LEU A 25 3.06 -0.48 6.74
N LEU A 26 2.23 0.30 7.43
CA LEU A 26 2.11 0.24 8.90
C LEU A 26 1.78 -1.16 9.46
N PRO A 27 0.86 -1.95 8.87
CA PRO A 27 0.57 -3.26 9.45
C PRO A 27 1.81 -4.14 9.58
N PHE A 28 2.69 -4.12 8.58
CA PHE A 28 3.93 -4.92 8.60
C PHE A 28 4.97 -4.31 9.52
N ALA A 29 5.10 -2.99 9.51
CA ALA A 29 6.05 -2.28 10.38
C ALA A 29 5.70 -2.46 11.86
N GLU A 30 4.42 -2.38 12.20
CA GLU A 30 3.93 -2.60 13.56
C GLU A 30 4.23 -4.02 14.04
N GLU A 31 4.01 -5.01 13.17
CA GLU A 31 4.30 -6.41 13.49
C GLU A 31 5.79 -6.64 13.75
N GLN A 32 6.66 -5.87 13.08
CA GLN A 32 8.11 -5.93 13.30
C GLN A 32 8.57 -5.10 14.50
N GLY A 33 7.66 -4.46 15.21
CA GLY A 33 7.98 -3.68 16.40
C GLY A 33 8.56 -2.30 16.13
N LEU A 34 8.39 -1.78 14.92
CA LEU A 34 8.89 -0.45 14.58
C LEU A 34 7.96 0.64 15.11
N ASP A 35 8.54 1.80 15.41
CA ASP A 35 7.80 2.91 15.97
C ASP A 35 6.79 3.46 14.97
N HIS A 36 5.53 3.51 15.39
CA HIS A 36 4.42 3.98 14.57
C HIS A 36 4.63 5.39 14.04
N ALA A 37 5.04 6.32 14.90
CA ALA A 37 5.23 7.71 14.52
C ALA A 37 6.37 7.89 13.51
N ASP A 38 7.47 7.14 13.68
CA ASP A 38 8.60 7.19 12.76
C ASP A 38 8.20 6.70 11.37
N ILE A 39 7.46 5.59 11.32
CA ILE A 39 6.99 5.03 10.05
C ILE A 39 6.01 5.99 9.37
N CYS A 40 5.12 6.61 10.12
CA CYS A 40 4.20 7.61 9.57
C CYS A 40 4.94 8.78 8.94
N ARG A 41 6.00 9.26 9.60
CA ARG A 41 6.81 10.35 9.05
C ARG A 41 7.54 9.93 7.78
N LEU A 42 8.12 8.73 7.80
CA LEU A 42 8.89 8.20 6.66
C LEU A 42 8.02 8.07 5.41
N ALA A 43 6.78 7.65 5.57
CA ALA A 43 5.85 7.41 4.47
C ALA A 43 4.94 8.61 4.16
N ALA A 44 5.06 9.71 4.91
CA ALA A 44 4.10 10.83 4.83
C ALA A 44 4.03 11.48 3.45
N GLN A 45 5.14 11.55 2.72
CA GLN A 45 5.19 12.26 1.45
C GLN A 45 4.91 11.39 0.23
N PHE A 46 4.58 10.12 0.44
CA PHE A 46 4.35 9.18 -0.65
C PHE A 46 2.86 8.93 -0.94
N GLY A 47 1.97 9.67 -0.29
CA GLY A 47 0.55 9.65 -0.62
C GLY A 47 0.28 10.38 -1.94
N ALA A 48 -0.88 10.10 -2.55
CA ALA A 48 -1.28 10.69 -3.82
C ALA A 48 -0.21 10.53 -4.92
N GLY A 49 0.44 9.37 -4.96
CA GLY A 49 1.46 9.06 -5.96
C GLY A 49 2.65 9.98 -5.88
N MET A 50 3.32 10.04 -4.73
CA MET A 50 4.43 10.97 -4.45
C MET A 50 3.97 12.43 -4.56
N ARG A 51 2.70 12.68 -4.20
CA ARG A 51 2.02 13.98 -4.25
C ARG A 51 1.97 14.63 -5.64
N ARG A 52 2.16 13.83 -6.70
CA ARG A 52 2.17 14.30 -8.07
C ARG A 52 1.47 13.37 -9.06
N GLY A 53 0.68 12.42 -8.54
CA GLY A 53 -0.02 11.46 -9.38
C GLY A 53 0.87 10.39 -10.01
N SER A 54 2.09 10.24 -9.50
CA SER A 54 3.03 9.20 -9.96
C SER A 54 2.69 7.87 -9.31
N VAL A 55 3.66 7.01 -9.04
CA VAL A 55 3.44 5.65 -8.55
C VAL A 55 2.48 5.65 -7.36
N CYS A 56 1.46 4.79 -7.44
CA CYS A 56 0.44 4.65 -6.39
C CYS A 56 1.09 4.46 -5.01
N GLY A 57 0.63 5.24 -4.03
CA GLY A 57 1.17 5.18 -2.66
C GLY A 57 1.03 3.79 -2.04
N ALA A 58 -0.04 3.06 -2.36
CA ALA A 58 -0.22 1.69 -1.87
C ALA A 58 0.87 0.76 -2.42
N ALA A 59 1.21 0.90 -3.71
CA ALA A 59 2.29 0.12 -4.32
C ALA A 59 3.63 0.48 -3.68
N THR A 60 3.88 1.77 -3.44
CA THR A 60 5.11 2.23 -2.78
C THR A 60 5.20 1.65 -1.37
N GLY A 61 4.12 1.73 -0.59
CA GLY A 61 4.07 1.17 0.77
C GLY A 61 4.27 -0.34 0.78
N GLY A 62 3.69 -1.03 -0.21
CA GLY A 62 3.90 -2.47 -0.37
C GLY A 62 5.35 -2.82 -0.64
N LEU A 63 6.02 -2.06 -1.52
CA LEU A 63 7.46 -2.25 -1.79
C LEU A 63 8.29 -2.00 -0.54
N MET A 64 7.96 -0.97 0.23
CA MET A 64 8.63 -0.70 1.52
C MET A 64 8.46 -1.87 2.49
N ALA A 65 7.26 -2.43 2.57
CA ALA A 65 6.98 -3.59 3.42
C ALA A 65 7.79 -4.80 2.97
N LEU A 66 7.88 -5.05 1.67
CA LEU A 66 8.71 -6.15 1.13
C LEU A 66 10.17 -5.98 1.54
N GLY A 67 10.72 -4.76 1.41
CA GLY A 67 12.08 -4.48 1.84
C GLY A 67 12.27 -4.73 3.32
N LEU A 68 11.32 -4.28 4.13
CA LEU A 68 11.34 -4.49 5.58
C LEU A 68 11.36 -5.98 5.95
N LEU A 69 10.62 -6.79 5.19
CA LEU A 69 10.52 -8.24 5.41
C LEU A 69 11.68 -9.02 4.79
N GLY A 70 12.64 -8.34 4.18
CA GLY A 70 13.83 -8.97 3.61
C GLY A 70 13.62 -9.63 2.25
N ALA A 71 12.59 -9.25 1.52
CA ALA A 71 12.33 -9.79 0.20
C ALA A 71 13.43 -9.35 -0.79
N ASP A 72 13.68 -10.19 -1.79
CA ASP A 72 14.70 -9.90 -2.81
C ASP A 72 14.14 -9.03 -3.95
N GLU A 73 15.02 -8.64 -4.87
CA GLU A 73 14.65 -7.81 -6.01
C GLU A 73 13.63 -8.48 -6.93
N GLU A 74 13.77 -9.79 -7.14
CA GLU A 74 12.83 -10.54 -7.98
C GLU A 74 11.41 -10.48 -7.41
N THR A 75 11.29 -10.60 -6.08
CA THR A 75 10.01 -10.49 -5.41
C THR A 75 9.41 -9.10 -5.58
N ALA A 76 10.24 -8.05 -5.50
CA ALA A 76 9.77 -6.67 -5.70
C ALA A 76 9.27 -6.46 -7.13
N VAL A 77 9.96 -6.99 -8.12
CA VAL A 77 9.55 -6.91 -9.53
C VAL A 77 8.22 -7.67 -9.73
N GLU A 78 8.10 -8.86 -9.14
CA GLU A 78 6.89 -9.66 -9.24
C GLU A 78 5.70 -8.97 -8.56
N PHE A 79 5.93 -8.30 -7.44
CA PHE A 79 4.90 -7.50 -6.77
C PHE A 79 4.35 -6.44 -7.72
N GLN A 80 5.22 -5.70 -8.37
CA GLN A 80 4.81 -4.64 -9.30
C GLN A 80 4.03 -5.21 -10.48
N ARG A 81 4.49 -6.32 -11.04
CA ARG A 81 3.81 -6.99 -12.15
C ARG A 81 2.38 -7.41 -11.76
N ARG A 82 2.22 -8.03 -10.60
CA ARG A 82 0.90 -8.46 -10.11
C ARG A 82 0.01 -7.28 -9.75
N PHE A 83 0.58 -6.26 -9.12
CA PHE A 83 -0.18 -5.07 -8.77
C PHE A 83 -0.74 -4.41 -10.03
N ARG A 84 0.11 -4.19 -11.04
CA ARG A 84 -0.31 -3.59 -12.29
C ARG A 84 -1.37 -4.42 -12.99
N ALA A 85 -1.21 -5.73 -13.01
CA ALA A 85 -2.16 -6.62 -13.67
C ALA A 85 -3.55 -6.57 -13.00
N ARG A 86 -3.59 -6.53 -11.67
CA ARG A 86 -4.86 -6.55 -10.92
C ARG A 86 -5.47 -5.16 -10.76
N ALA A 87 -4.67 -4.13 -10.60
CA ALA A 87 -5.15 -2.75 -10.45
C ALA A 87 -5.44 -2.07 -11.80
N GLY A 88 -4.73 -2.48 -12.85
CA GLY A 88 -4.88 -1.92 -14.19
C GLY A 88 -3.82 -0.90 -14.57
N ALA A 89 -3.11 -0.33 -13.61
CA ALA A 89 -2.04 0.64 -13.82
C ALA A 89 -1.19 0.74 -12.56
N MET A 90 -0.08 1.47 -12.65
CA MET A 90 0.80 1.73 -11.50
C MET A 90 0.66 3.16 -10.98
N ASP A 91 0.31 4.10 -11.84
CA ASP A 91 0.28 5.51 -11.45
C ASP A 91 -1.06 5.90 -10.84
N CYS A 92 -0.97 6.65 -9.73
CA CYS A 92 -2.14 7.15 -9.00
C CYS A 92 -3.09 7.90 -9.93
N ARG A 93 -2.57 8.76 -10.79
CA ARG A 93 -3.37 9.54 -11.74
C ARG A 93 -4.21 8.65 -12.65
N ASP A 94 -3.58 7.62 -13.24
CA ASP A 94 -4.26 6.71 -14.15
C ASP A 94 -5.30 5.86 -13.42
N LEU A 95 -4.97 5.42 -12.21
CA LEU A 95 -5.89 4.62 -11.39
C LEU A 95 -7.11 5.44 -10.98
N LEU A 96 -6.91 6.69 -10.55
CA LEU A 96 -8.02 7.56 -10.16
C LEU A 96 -8.91 7.92 -11.35
N GLU A 97 -8.31 8.17 -12.51
CA GLU A 97 -9.05 8.47 -13.73
C GLU A 97 -9.94 7.29 -14.13
N ALA A 98 -9.39 6.07 -14.10
CA ALA A 98 -10.15 4.86 -14.41
C ALA A 98 -11.30 4.65 -13.40
N ALA A 99 -11.05 4.88 -12.12
CA ALA A 99 -12.07 4.77 -11.08
C ALA A 99 -13.20 5.77 -11.31
N GLN A 100 -12.87 7.02 -11.63
CA GLN A 100 -13.87 8.06 -11.92
C GLN A 100 -14.77 7.68 -13.09
N LYS A 101 -14.19 7.11 -14.15
CA LYS A 101 -14.94 6.67 -15.33
C LYS A 101 -15.96 5.59 -15.00
N GLN A 102 -15.69 4.79 -13.94
CA GLN A 102 -16.59 3.73 -13.48
C GLN A 102 -17.54 4.22 -12.37
N GLY A 103 -17.49 5.49 -12.01
CA GLY A 103 -18.32 6.05 -10.95
C GLY A 103 -17.87 5.71 -9.54
N GLU A 104 -16.65 5.22 -9.37
CA GLU A 104 -16.10 4.90 -8.05
C GLU A 104 -15.53 6.16 -7.41
N GLU A 105 -15.90 6.43 -6.14
CA GLU A 105 -15.36 7.55 -5.40
C GLU A 105 -13.89 7.29 -4.98
N LYS A 106 -13.17 8.36 -4.64
CA LYS A 106 -11.75 8.30 -4.32
C LYS A 106 -11.45 7.39 -3.12
N LYS A 107 -12.17 7.55 -2.00
CA LYS A 107 -11.87 6.78 -0.79
C LYS A 107 -12.06 5.27 -0.99
N PRO A 108 -13.20 4.78 -1.49
CA PRO A 108 -13.34 3.34 -1.77
C PRO A 108 -12.28 2.82 -2.73
N HIS A 109 -11.92 3.61 -3.75
CA HIS A 109 -10.87 3.24 -4.69
C HIS A 109 -9.51 3.10 -3.98
N CYS A 110 -9.13 4.10 -3.20
CA CYS A 110 -7.85 4.09 -2.48
C CYS A 110 -7.81 2.95 -1.46
N ASP A 111 -8.92 2.70 -0.76
CA ASP A 111 -9.01 1.58 0.19
C ASP A 111 -8.81 0.24 -0.52
N ARG A 112 -9.38 0.10 -1.72
CA ARG A 112 -9.27 -1.12 -2.52
C ARG A 112 -7.83 -1.38 -2.96
N VAL A 113 -7.11 -0.35 -3.43
CA VAL A 113 -5.72 -0.54 -3.85
C VAL A 113 -4.78 -0.75 -2.66
N VAL A 114 -5.07 -0.16 -1.50
CA VAL A 114 -4.34 -0.46 -0.27
C VAL A 114 -4.51 -1.94 0.10
N ALA A 115 -5.75 -2.44 0.10
CA ALA A 115 -6.03 -3.84 0.39
C ALA A 115 -5.31 -4.77 -0.59
N LEU A 116 -5.29 -4.43 -1.88
CA LEU A 116 -4.59 -5.18 -2.91
C LEU A 116 -3.10 -5.25 -2.62
N ALA A 117 -2.46 -4.12 -2.33
CA ALA A 117 -1.03 -4.06 -2.05
C ALA A 117 -0.67 -4.92 -0.84
N VAL A 118 -1.44 -4.80 0.24
CA VAL A 118 -1.22 -5.57 1.48
C VAL A 118 -1.38 -7.07 1.22
N ALA A 119 -2.43 -7.45 0.50
CA ALA A 119 -2.66 -8.86 0.15
C ALA A 119 -1.52 -9.43 -0.70
N LEU A 120 -0.98 -8.64 -1.63
CA LEU A 120 0.14 -9.07 -2.45
C LEU A 120 1.43 -9.25 -1.64
N VAL A 121 1.69 -8.37 -0.67
CA VAL A 121 2.85 -8.54 0.23
C VAL A 121 2.70 -9.88 0.98
N ASP A 122 1.52 -10.15 1.53
CA ASP A 122 1.26 -11.41 2.22
C ASP A 122 1.45 -12.62 1.29
N GLU A 123 0.90 -12.55 0.09
CA GLU A 123 0.99 -13.62 -0.91
C GLU A 123 2.45 -13.93 -1.27
N LEU A 124 3.26 -12.90 -1.47
CA LEU A 124 4.64 -13.03 -1.91
C LEU A 124 5.61 -13.38 -0.78
N THR A 125 5.21 -13.20 0.47
CA THR A 125 6.04 -13.53 1.63
C THR A 125 5.51 -14.76 2.40
N ALA A 126 4.46 -15.39 1.91
CA ALA A 126 3.89 -16.57 2.54
C ALA A 126 4.92 -17.70 2.59
N GLY A 127 5.04 -18.37 3.74
CA GLY A 127 5.98 -19.47 3.93
C GLY A 127 7.43 -19.03 4.16
N LYS A 128 7.72 -17.73 4.18
CA LYS A 128 9.04 -17.21 4.50
C LYS A 128 9.08 -16.75 5.95
N GLU A 129 10.24 -16.88 6.58
CA GLU A 129 10.47 -16.32 7.92
C GLU A 129 10.42 -14.80 7.88
N ARG A 130 9.71 -14.22 8.84
CA ARG A 130 9.58 -12.77 8.94
C ARG A 130 10.22 -12.26 10.22
#